data_c4cfb65b9eed57e1a1f982ba61a15e7a
#
_entry.id   c4cfb65b9eed57e1a1f982ba61a15e7a
#
_cell.length_a   1.000
_cell.length_b   1.000
_cell.length_c   1.000
_cell.angle_alpha   90.00
_cell.angle_beta   90.00
_cell.angle_gamma   90.00
#
_symmetry.space_group_name_H-M   'P 1'
#
loop_
_entity.id
_entity.type
_entity.pdbx_description
1 polymer ?
#
loop_
_entity_poly.entity_id
_entity_poly.type
_entity_poly.pdbx_seq_one_letter_code
_entity_poly.pdbx_strand_id
1 'polypeptide(L)'
;MISEDRIRELAGHRASNVVTSCYLDVDGRRHPRHADYETQLDHLVREGRERAAGFGPEAARSVAADLDRISAWVRNGFDRSRVRGLAFFACSADGFFEVVESPLPVRNAIAVNHTPHVRPLESILQAYERFAVVLVDRQRTRLFRFELGELSEHTEVFDAVPRGAALAGHPTQRSRGAAVQRHTDEVAHRHLRHAADVTFTEVQRRPVDHLILGGPHEVVVEFEGLLHPWIRDRVVDRLAISATAGPDEVRQAALCVEAAVARGNEAALVERLRGAVGTGAGVAGLEPTLTALVERRVDVLLVSEGYATEGWRCRSCRYLGPLGRRCPVCSNSMDLVDDVVEEAVEEALANKCRVQMVRENADLDVLGRIGALLRF
;
A
#
# COMPACT_ATOMS: atom_id res chain seq x y z
N MET A 1 -11.59 -6.18 -3.90
CA MET A 1 -10.34 -5.87 -3.16
C MET A 1 -9.12 -6.30 -3.95
N ILE A 2 -8.00 -5.57 -3.80
CA ILE A 2 -6.74 -5.88 -4.45
C ILE A 2 -6.11 -7.11 -3.78
N SER A 3 -5.69 -8.11 -4.58
CA SER A 3 -4.87 -9.23 -4.13
C SER A 3 -3.96 -9.69 -5.27
N GLU A 4 -2.84 -10.36 -4.94
CA GLU A 4 -1.92 -10.89 -5.96
C GLU A 4 -2.63 -11.86 -6.92
N ASP A 5 -3.49 -12.73 -6.38
CA ASP A 5 -4.22 -13.72 -7.20
C ASP A 5 -5.21 -13.02 -8.15
N ARG A 6 -5.90 -11.98 -7.68
CA ARG A 6 -6.82 -11.20 -8.52
C ARG A 6 -6.11 -10.45 -9.63
N ILE A 7 -4.95 -9.86 -9.33
CA ILE A 7 -4.13 -9.18 -10.35
C ILE A 7 -3.61 -10.19 -11.37
N ARG A 8 -3.18 -11.37 -10.93
CA ARG A 8 -2.72 -12.44 -11.84
C ARG A 8 -3.84 -12.94 -12.74
N GLU A 9 -5.05 -13.10 -12.21
CA GLU A 9 -6.23 -13.46 -12.99
C GLU A 9 -6.54 -12.39 -14.05
N LEU A 10 -6.56 -11.11 -13.67
CA LEU A 10 -6.76 -10.00 -14.59
C LEU A 10 -5.66 -9.93 -15.66
N ALA A 11 -4.39 -10.07 -15.27
CA ALA A 11 -3.25 -10.06 -16.20
C ALA A 11 -3.31 -11.21 -17.22
N GLY A 12 -3.88 -12.35 -16.82
CA GLY A 12 -4.10 -13.52 -17.68
C GLY A 12 -5.29 -13.40 -18.63
N HIS A 13 -6.19 -12.43 -18.40
CA HIS A 13 -7.38 -12.27 -19.23
C HIS A 13 -7.03 -11.89 -20.67
N ARG A 14 -7.65 -12.55 -21.63
CA ARG A 14 -7.51 -12.29 -23.06
C ARG A 14 -8.88 -11.97 -23.62
N ALA A 15 -9.05 -10.76 -24.09
CA ALA A 15 -10.28 -10.30 -24.70
C ALA A 15 -10.26 -10.52 -26.22
N SER A 16 -11.43 -10.67 -26.83
CA SER A 16 -11.59 -10.73 -28.29
C SER A 16 -11.39 -9.35 -28.95
N ASN A 17 -11.54 -8.27 -28.19
CA ASN A 17 -11.35 -6.89 -28.60
C ASN A 17 -10.42 -6.17 -27.60
N VAL A 18 -10.36 -4.84 -27.68
CA VAL A 18 -9.59 -4.04 -26.70
C VAL A 18 -10.27 -4.01 -25.34
N VAL A 19 -9.47 -3.95 -24.29
CA VAL A 19 -9.90 -3.79 -22.90
C VAL A 19 -9.68 -2.34 -22.49
N THR A 20 -10.73 -1.75 -21.95
CA THR A 20 -10.68 -0.45 -21.29
C THR A 20 -10.27 -0.64 -19.84
N SER A 21 -9.14 -0.07 -19.44
CA SER A 21 -8.67 -0.07 -18.05
C SER A 21 -8.73 1.37 -17.53
N CYS A 22 -9.60 1.63 -16.56
CA CYS A 22 -9.81 2.98 -16.01
C CYS A 22 -9.51 2.97 -14.51
N TYR A 23 -8.67 3.90 -14.06
CA TYR A 23 -8.31 4.12 -12.68
C TYR A 23 -8.84 5.47 -12.22
N LEU A 24 -9.53 5.50 -11.09
CA LEU A 24 -10.15 6.70 -10.55
C LEU A 24 -9.81 6.87 -9.07
N ASP A 25 -9.15 7.98 -8.72
CA ASP A 25 -8.96 8.40 -7.34
C ASP A 25 -10.29 8.93 -6.77
N VAL A 26 -10.75 8.28 -5.71
CA VAL A 26 -11.98 8.63 -4.99
C VAL A 26 -11.70 8.92 -3.51
N ASP A 27 -10.44 9.15 -3.14
CA ASP A 27 -10.04 9.43 -1.76
C ASP A 27 -10.78 10.67 -1.24
N GLY A 28 -11.65 10.47 -0.24
CA GLY A 28 -12.45 11.54 0.36
C GLY A 28 -11.65 12.68 0.97
N ARG A 29 -10.34 12.50 1.20
CA ARG A 29 -9.43 13.55 1.67
C ARG A 29 -9.02 14.50 0.55
N ARG A 30 -8.91 14.01 -0.69
CA ARG A 30 -8.59 14.77 -1.89
C ARG A 30 -9.86 15.23 -2.61
N HIS A 31 -10.87 14.37 -2.63
CA HIS A 31 -12.13 14.56 -3.31
C HIS A 31 -13.30 14.49 -2.31
N PRO A 32 -13.51 15.53 -1.46
CA PRO A 32 -14.53 15.51 -0.42
C PRO A 32 -15.94 15.43 -0.97
N ARG A 33 -16.18 15.93 -2.19
CA ARG A 33 -17.50 15.92 -2.84
C ARG A 33 -17.53 14.88 -3.95
N HIS A 34 -18.71 14.32 -4.23
CA HIS A 34 -18.91 13.42 -5.36
C HIS A 34 -18.54 14.09 -6.70
N ALA A 35 -18.91 15.35 -6.88
CA ALA A 35 -18.63 16.11 -8.09
C ALA A 35 -17.11 16.22 -8.41
N ASP A 36 -16.24 16.15 -7.41
CA ASP A 36 -14.80 16.32 -7.60
C ASP A 36 -14.24 15.16 -8.41
N TYR A 37 -14.53 13.91 -8.03
CA TYR A 37 -14.06 12.74 -8.77
C TYR A 37 -14.92 12.44 -10.02
N GLU A 38 -16.18 12.87 -10.09
CA GLU A 38 -17.00 12.77 -11.29
C GLU A 38 -16.43 13.64 -12.43
N THR A 39 -15.92 14.84 -12.09
CA THR A 39 -15.21 15.69 -13.07
C THR A 39 -13.98 15.00 -13.62
N GLN A 40 -13.20 14.33 -12.77
CA GLN A 40 -12.04 13.55 -13.20
C GLN A 40 -12.47 12.37 -14.10
N LEU A 41 -13.55 11.68 -13.72
CA LEU A 41 -14.10 10.60 -14.56
C LEU A 41 -14.50 11.10 -15.94
N ASP A 42 -15.18 12.25 -16.04
CA ASP A 42 -15.60 12.83 -17.33
C ASP A 42 -14.38 13.19 -18.20
N HIS A 43 -13.26 13.58 -17.59
CA HIS A 43 -12.00 13.79 -18.29
C HIS A 43 -11.45 12.47 -18.83
N LEU A 44 -11.37 11.43 -18.01
CA LEU A 44 -10.90 10.10 -18.39
C LEU A 44 -11.77 9.48 -19.52
N VAL A 45 -13.08 9.71 -19.45
CA VAL A 45 -14.03 9.27 -20.50
C VAL A 45 -13.70 9.91 -21.85
N ARG A 46 -13.43 11.20 -21.87
CA ARG A 46 -13.02 11.90 -23.13
C ARG A 46 -11.71 11.33 -23.66
N GLU A 47 -10.70 11.24 -22.82
CA GLU A 47 -9.40 10.69 -23.18
C GLU A 47 -9.49 9.24 -23.68
N GLY A 48 -10.29 8.40 -23.03
CA GLY A 48 -10.51 7.02 -23.45
C GLY A 48 -11.14 6.90 -24.84
N ARG A 49 -12.12 7.75 -25.15
CA ARG A 49 -12.72 7.82 -26.49
C ARG A 49 -11.72 8.26 -27.55
N GLU A 50 -10.87 9.23 -27.24
CA GLU A 50 -9.81 9.68 -28.15
C GLU A 50 -8.79 8.58 -28.42
N ARG A 51 -8.35 7.87 -27.38
CA ARG A 51 -7.42 6.72 -27.50
C ARG A 51 -7.99 5.59 -28.33
N ALA A 52 -9.30 5.30 -28.16
CA ALA A 52 -9.99 4.23 -28.86
C ALA A 52 -10.04 4.46 -30.39
N ALA A 53 -10.03 5.71 -30.86
CA ALA A 53 -10.05 6.04 -32.29
C ALA A 53 -8.87 5.42 -33.05
N GLY A 54 -7.73 5.23 -32.39
CA GLY A 54 -6.54 4.58 -32.97
C GLY A 54 -6.68 3.08 -33.23
N PHE A 55 -7.68 2.40 -32.64
CA PHE A 55 -7.90 0.95 -32.75
C PHE A 55 -9.01 0.58 -33.75
N GLY A 56 -9.62 1.54 -34.40
CA GLY A 56 -10.65 1.35 -35.40
C GLY A 56 -12.09 1.45 -34.86
N PRO A 57 -13.11 1.45 -35.77
CA PRO A 57 -14.48 1.81 -35.42
C PRO A 57 -15.19 0.79 -34.52
N GLU A 58 -14.82 -0.47 -34.57
CA GLU A 58 -15.39 -1.51 -33.72
C GLU A 58 -14.89 -1.39 -32.28
N ALA A 59 -13.57 -1.21 -32.12
CA ALA A 59 -12.95 -0.96 -30.82
C ALA A 59 -13.48 0.33 -30.20
N ALA A 60 -13.63 1.41 -30.98
CA ALA A 60 -14.19 2.67 -30.52
C ALA A 60 -15.62 2.51 -29.96
N ARG A 61 -16.46 1.68 -30.60
CA ARG A 61 -17.82 1.38 -30.11
C ARG A 61 -17.79 0.56 -28.81
N SER A 62 -16.92 -0.46 -28.72
CA SER A 62 -16.76 -1.26 -27.53
C SER A 62 -16.31 -0.40 -26.35
N VAL A 63 -15.26 0.41 -26.53
CA VAL A 63 -14.74 1.34 -25.51
C VAL A 63 -15.79 2.36 -25.08
N ALA A 64 -16.58 2.91 -26.00
CA ALA A 64 -17.65 3.83 -25.66
C ALA A 64 -18.69 3.19 -24.73
N ALA A 65 -19.09 1.95 -25.01
CA ALA A 65 -20.01 1.19 -24.15
C ALA A 65 -19.38 0.85 -22.78
N ASP A 66 -18.07 0.53 -22.75
CA ASP A 66 -17.31 0.32 -21.52
C ASP A 66 -17.33 1.57 -20.63
N LEU A 67 -17.01 2.72 -21.21
CA LEU A 67 -16.95 4.01 -20.51
C LEU A 67 -18.31 4.45 -19.98
N ASP A 68 -19.38 4.21 -20.74
CA ASP A 68 -20.75 4.48 -20.30
C ASP A 68 -21.13 3.57 -19.13
N ARG A 69 -20.72 2.29 -19.14
CA ARG A 69 -20.94 1.34 -18.05
C ARG A 69 -20.14 1.72 -16.78
N ILE A 70 -18.88 2.12 -16.94
CA ILE A 70 -18.04 2.63 -15.84
C ILE A 70 -18.67 3.87 -15.22
N SER A 71 -19.08 4.83 -16.05
CA SER A 71 -19.72 6.07 -15.59
C SER A 71 -21.02 5.80 -14.83
N ALA A 72 -21.86 4.88 -15.34
CA ALA A 72 -23.08 4.47 -14.67
C ALA A 72 -22.81 3.82 -13.32
N TRP A 73 -21.76 2.96 -13.23
CA TRP A 73 -21.39 2.28 -11.99
C TRP A 73 -20.94 3.28 -10.92
N VAL A 74 -20.07 4.23 -11.27
CA VAL A 74 -19.56 5.26 -10.33
C VAL A 74 -20.70 6.16 -9.84
N ARG A 75 -21.61 6.58 -10.72
CA ARG A 75 -22.76 7.44 -10.37
C ARG A 75 -23.83 6.74 -9.56
N ASN A 76 -23.96 5.42 -9.66
CA ASN A 76 -24.89 4.63 -8.83
C ASN A 76 -24.45 4.57 -7.35
N GLY A 77 -23.23 4.99 -7.05
CA GLY A 77 -22.68 5.07 -5.72
C GLY A 77 -22.01 3.77 -5.24
N PHE A 78 -21.04 3.93 -4.37
CA PHE A 78 -20.27 2.86 -3.70
C PHE A 78 -19.94 3.31 -2.27
N ASP A 79 -19.52 2.36 -1.42
CA ASP A 79 -19.15 2.67 -0.03
C ASP A 79 -17.78 3.35 0.03
N ARG A 80 -17.78 4.67 0.21
CA ARG A 80 -16.57 5.50 0.33
C ARG A 80 -15.84 5.38 1.66
N SER A 81 -16.41 4.68 2.64
CA SER A 81 -15.79 4.58 3.96
C SER A 81 -14.47 3.79 3.95
N ARG A 82 -14.33 2.87 2.99
CA ARG A 82 -13.18 1.98 2.85
C ARG A 82 -12.45 2.09 1.51
N VAL A 83 -13.09 2.72 0.51
CA VAL A 83 -12.57 2.80 -0.85
C VAL A 83 -11.95 4.17 -1.09
N ARG A 84 -10.69 4.19 -1.49
CA ARG A 84 -9.95 5.40 -1.88
C ARG A 84 -9.59 5.44 -3.35
N GLY A 85 -9.57 4.28 -4.00
CA GLY A 85 -9.30 4.14 -5.41
C GLY A 85 -10.17 3.08 -6.05
N LEU A 86 -10.49 3.28 -7.32
CA LEU A 86 -11.24 2.34 -8.14
C LEU A 86 -10.43 2.00 -9.38
N ALA A 87 -10.39 0.71 -9.72
CA ALA A 87 -9.87 0.26 -11.01
C ALA A 87 -10.95 -0.55 -11.73
N PHE A 88 -11.22 -0.17 -12.96
CA PHE A 88 -12.20 -0.83 -13.83
C PHE A 88 -11.49 -1.49 -15.00
N PHE A 89 -11.91 -2.70 -15.33
CA PHE A 89 -11.47 -3.43 -16.50
C PHE A 89 -12.70 -3.89 -17.27
N ALA A 90 -12.88 -3.40 -18.47
CA ALA A 90 -14.09 -3.66 -19.26
C ALA A 90 -13.76 -4.01 -20.71
N CYS A 91 -14.54 -4.94 -21.26
CA CYS A 91 -14.62 -5.23 -22.69
C CYS A 91 -16.07 -5.59 -23.02
N SER A 92 -16.83 -4.65 -23.51
CA SER A 92 -18.25 -4.84 -23.81
C SER A 92 -18.49 -5.87 -24.91
N ALA A 93 -17.51 -6.08 -25.81
CA ALA A 93 -17.58 -7.11 -26.84
C ALA A 93 -17.66 -8.52 -26.26
N ASP A 94 -17.02 -8.77 -25.10
CA ASP A 94 -17.01 -10.07 -24.41
C ASP A 94 -17.92 -10.09 -23.17
N GLY A 95 -18.60 -8.99 -22.87
CA GLY A 95 -19.37 -8.84 -21.63
C GLY A 95 -18.51 -8.73 -20.36
N PHE A 96 -17.18 -8.63 -20.50
CA PHE A 96 -16.25 -8.52 -19.40
C PHE A 96 -16.41 -7.18 -18.68
N PHE A 97 -16.52 -7.23 -17.35
CA PHE A 97 -16.56 -6.04 -16.51
C PHE A 97 -16.15 -6.38 -15.08
N GLU A 98 -15.01 -5.91 -14.69
CA GLU A 98 -14.44 -6.13 -13.38
C GLU A 98 -14.14 -4.82 -12.68
N VAL A 99 -14.46 -4.76 -11.39
CA VAL A 99 -14.18 -3.61 -10.53
C VAL A 99 -13.27 -4.07 -9.39
N VAL A 100 -12.16 -3.38 -9.21
CA VAL A 100 -11.24 -3.58 -8.10
C VAL A 100 -11.27 -2.34 -7.23
N GLU A 101 -11.78 -2.50 -6.02
CA GLU A 101 -11.78 -1.47 -5.00
C GLU A 101 -10.45 -1.48 -4.26
N SER A 102 -9.86 -0.30 -4.08
CA SER A 102 -8.59 -0.11 -3.38
C SER A 102 -8.78 0.71 -2.11
N PRO A 103 -8.25 0.25 -0.97
CA PRO A 103 -8.19 1.07 0.24
C PRO A 103 -7.09 2.14 0.17
N LEU A 104 -6.26 2.11 -0.86
CA LEU A 104 -5.26 3.13 -1.17
C LEU A 104 -5.70 3.95 -2.38
N PRO A 105 -5.35 5.25 -2.44
CA PRO A 105 -5.64 6.05 -3.61
C PRO A 105 -4.91 5.46 -4.83
N VAL A 106 -5.59 5.49 -5.96
CA VAL A 106 -5.01 5.18 -7.26
C VAL A 106 -4.84 6.48 -8.03
N ARG A 107 -3.94 6.46 -8.99
CA ARG A 107 -3.82 7.59 -9.88
C ARG A 107 -4.90 7.53 -10.97
N ASN A 108 -5.48 8.69 -11.29
CA ASN A 108 -6.38 8.83 -12.41
C ASN A 108 -5.67 8.47 -13.71
N ALA A 109 -6.11 7.45 -14.39
CA ALA A 109 -5.52 7.00 -15.65
C ALA A 109 -6.52 6.19 -16.46
N ILE A 110 -6.42 6.26 -17.76
CA ILE A 110 -7.13 5.38 -18.67
C ILE A 110 -6.17 4.75 -19.67
N ALA A 111 -6.36 3.48 -19.94
CA ALA A 111 -5.62 2.75 -20.96
C ALA A 111 -6.57 1.90 -21.80
N VAL A 112 -6.33 1.87 -23.10
CA VAL A 112 -7.04 1.00 -24.05
C VAL A 112 -5.99 0.10 -24.70
N ASN A 113 -6.05 -1.20 -24.42
CA ASN A 113 -5.07 -2.19 -24.85
C ASN A 113 -5.76 -3.53 -25.12
N HIS A 114 -5.06 -4.49 -25.74
CA HIS A 114 -5.58 -5.86 -25.93
C HIS A 114 -5.60 -6.71 -24.66
N THR A 115 -5.03 -6.22 -23.57
CA THR A 115 -5.02 -6.87 -22.25
C THR A 115 -5.27 -5.84 -21.16
N PRO A 116 -5.81 -6.25 -20.01
CA PRO A 116 -5.95 -5.37 -18.85
C PRO A 116 -4.62 -4.73 -18.45
N HIS A 117 -4.63 -3.43 -18.23
CA HIS A 117 -3.47 -2.68 -17.79
C HIS A 117 -3.35 -2.73 -16.26
N VAL A 118 -2.80 -3.82 -15.70
CA VAL A 118 -2.77 -4.10 -14.25
C VAL A 118 -1.57 -3.49 -13.51
N ARG A 119 -0.58 -2.93 -14.23
CA ARG A 119 0.65 -2.39 -13.62
C ARG A 119 0.43 -1.41 -12.46
N PRO A 120 -0.55 -0.49 -12.48
CA PRO A 120 -0.78 0.38 -11.33
C PRO A 120 -1.16 -0.39 -10.06
N LEU A 121 -1.95 -1.47 -10.17
CA LEU A 121 -2.28 -2.32 -9.03
C LEU A 121 -1.07 -3.12 -8.53
N GLU A 122 -0.24 -3.64 -9.44
CA GLU A 122 1.02 -4.31 -9.08
C GLU A 122 1.95 -3.37 -8.31
N SER A 123 2.07 -2.12 -8.77
CA SER A 123 2.89 -1.11 -8.09
C SER A 123 2.39 -0.80 -6.68
N ILE A 124 1.07 -0.75 -6.49
CA ILE A 124 0.46 -0.58 -5.16
C ILE A 124 0.82 -1.74 -4.25
N LEU A 125 0.66 -2.99 -4.72
CA LEU A 125 1.01 -4.18 -3.92
C LEU A 125 2.50 -4.26 -3.59
N GLN A 126 3.38 -3.90 -4.53
CA GLN A 126 4.82 -3.91 -4.31
C GLN A 126 5.30 -2.82 -3.37
N ALA A 127 4.62 -1.67 -3.37
CA ALA A 127 4.94 -0.56 -2.48
C ALA A 127 4.33 -0.73 -1.08
N TYR A 128 3.36 -1.64 -0.93
CA TYR A 128 2.67 -1.85 0.34
C TYR A 128 3.43 -2.83 1.22
N GLU A 129 3.70 -2.41 2.47
CA GLU A 129 4.36 -3.25 3.47
C GLU A 129 3.36 -4.25 4.07
N ARG A 130 3.77 -5.51 4.12
CA ARG A 130 2.94 -6.62 4.61
C ARG A 130 3.18 -6.84 6.08
N PHE A 131 2.12 -6.87 6.86
CA PHE A 131 2.17 -7.10 8.29
C PHE A 131 1.62 -8.48 8.66
N ALA A 132 2.18 -9.08 9.69
CA ALA A 132 1.54 -10.15 10.42
C ALA A 132 1.33 -9.72 11.88
N VAL A 133 0.23 -10.19 12.48
CA VAL A 133 -0.06 -10.00 13.90
C VAL A 133 -0.08 -11.37 14.56
N VAL A 134 0.72 -11.58 15.60
CA VAL A 134 0.72 -12.79 16.41
C VAL A 134 0.21 -12.45 17.79
N LEU A 135 -0.95 -12.93 18.11
CA LEU A 135 -1.50 -12.85 19.45
C LEU A 135 -1.13 -14.12 20.21
N VAL A 136 -0.53 -13.98 21.38
CA VAL A 136 -0.01 -15.09 22.16
C VAL A 136 -0.38 -14.98 23.63
N ASP A 137 -0.82 -16.11 24.19
CA ASP A 137 -0.89 -16.33 25.64
C ASP A 137 -0.26 -17.68 26.00
N ARG A 138 -0.42 -18.14 27.25
CA ARG A 138 0.19 -19.40 27.73
C ARG A 138 -0.40 -20.67 27.11
N GLN A 139 -1.53 -20.58 26.40
CA GLN A 139 -2.29 -21.71 25.89
C GLN A 139 -2.70 -21.56 24.43
N ARG A 140 -2.79 -20.34 23.95
CA ARG A 140 -3.36 -20.00 22.65
C ARG A 140 -2.43 -19.07 21.90
N THR A 141 -2.27 -19.33 20.63
CA THR A 141 -1.60 -18.41 19.69
C THR A 141 -2.44 -18.29 18.44
N ARG A 142 -2.68 -17.08 18.00
CA ARG A 142 -3.41 -16.77 16.76
C ARG A 142 -2.54 -15.92 15.87
N LEU A 143 -2.41 -16.33 14.62
CA LEU A 143 -1.65 -15.63 13.62
C LEU A 143 -2.62 -15.02 12.60
N PHE A 144 -2.48 -13.72 12.39
CA PHE A 144 -3.22 -12.95 11.40
C PHE A 144 -2.27 -12.38 10.37
N ARG A 145 -2.78 -12.23 9.15
CA ARG A 145 -2.17 -11.38 8.12
C ARG A 145 -2.96 -10.10 8.03
N PHE A 146 -2.24 -9.02 7.94
CA PHE A 146 -2.81 -7.70 7.75
C PHE A 146 -2.24 -7.11 6.47
N GLU A 147 -3.09 -6.98 5.47
CA GLU A 147 -2.71 -6.51 4.13
C GLU A 147 -3.76 -5.49 3.65
N LEU A 148 -3.30 -4.31 3.24
CA LEU A 148 -4.16 -3.26 2.67
C LEU A 148 -5.35 -2.87 3.56
N GLY A 149 -5.15 -2.83 4.88
CA GLY A 149 -6.19 -2.49 5.84
C GLY A 149 -7.15 -3.62 6.19
N GLU A 150 -6.98 -4.81 5.59
CA GLU A 150 -7.80 -5.99 5.86
C GLU A 150 -7.03 -7.02 6.68
N LEU A 151 -7.74 -7.64 7.61
CA LEU A 151 -7.20 -8.67 8.48
C LEU A 151 -7.77 -10.03 8.08
N SER A 152 -6.91 -11.01 7.86
CA SER A 152 -7.29 -12.41 7.69
C SER A 152 -6.62 -13.26 8.76
N GLU A 153 -7.38 -14.11 9.45
CA GLU A 153 -6.83 -15.08 10.40
C GLU A 153 -6.37 -16.31 9.63
N HIS A 154 -5.09 -16.69 9.80
CA HIS A 154 -4.51 -17.79 9.05
C HIS A 154 -4.37 -19.06 9.86
N THR A 155 -3.99 -18.96 11.12
CA THR A 155 -3.60 -20.12 11.91
C THR A 155 -3.90 -19.88 13.38
N GLU A 156 -4.48 -20.87 14.02
CA GLU A 156 -4.64 -20.92 15.47
C GLU A 156 -3.91 -22.15 16.00
N VAL A 157 -3.07 -21.94 17.03
CA VAL A 157 -2.43 -23.01 17.79
C VAL A 157 -3.02 -22.97 19.20
N PHE A 158 -3.57 -24.09 19.63
CA PHE A 158 -4.14 -24.22 20.95
C PHE A 158 -3.58 -25.47 21.63
N ASP A 159 -2.86 -25.27 22.74
CA ASP A 159 -2.36 -26.35 23.59
C ASP A 159 -3.02 -26.25 24.97
N ALA A 160 -3.88 -27.21 25.28
CA ALA A 160 -4.55 -27.23 26.55
C ALA A 160 -3.53 -27.40 27.71
N VAL A 161 -3.37 -26.36 28.53
CA VAL A 161 -2.64 -26.48 29.79
C VAL A 161 -3.54 -27.26 30.78
N PRO A 162 -3.10 -28.40 31.29
CA PRO A 162 -3.89 -29.15 32.26
C PRO A 162 -4.23 -28.26 33.45
N ARG A 163 -5.52 -27.97 33.66
CA ARG A 163 -5.98 -27.42 34.94
C ARG A 163 -5.60 -28.46 36.01
N GLY A 164 -4.77 -28.05 36.97
CA GLY A 164 -4.16 -28.94 37.95
C GLY A 164 -5.11 -30.05 38.40
N ALA A 165 -4.79 -31.28 38.00
CA ALA A 165 -5.55 -32.44 38.45
C ALA A 165 -5.50 -32.49 39.95
N ALA A 166 -6.65 -32.50 40.58
CA ALA A 166 -6.78 -32.77 41.98
C ALA A 166 -6.28 -34.20 42.23
N LEU A 167 -4.98 -34.35 42.46
CA LEU A 167 -4.39 -35.63 42.87
C LEU A 167 -4.81 -35.87 44.31
N ALA A 168 -5.75 -36.83 44.47
CA ALA A 168 -6.11 -37.40 45.76
C ALA A 168 -4.87 -38.10 46.36
N GLY A 169 -4.38 -37.62 47.51
CA GLY A 169 -3.28 -38.23 48.24
C GLY A 169 -2.39 -37.20 48.96
N HIS A 170 -2.23 -37.31 50.27
CA HIS A 170 -1.51 -36.38 51.13
C HIS A 170 -0.02 -36.27 50.82
N PRO A 171 0.45 -35.09 50.50
CA PRO A 171 1.57 -34.43 51.16
C PRO A 171 1.37 -32.90 51.25
N THR A 172 2.25 -32.24 52.01
CA THR A 172 2.18 -30.85 52.44
C THR A 172 1.86 -29.84 51.35
N GLN A 173 0.88 -28.95 51.57
CA GLN A 173 0.32 -27.96 50.61
C GLN A 173 1.36 -27.06 49.88
N ARG A 174 2.53 -26.82 50.49
CA ARG A 174 3.58 -25.95 49.86
C ARG A 174 4.38 -26.63 48.75
N SER A 175 4.68 -27.94 48.88
CA SER A 175 5.47 -28.66 47.86
C SER A 175 4.64 -29.01 46.61
N ARG A 176 3.35 -29.12 46.72
CA ARG A 176 2.41 -29.38 45.60
C ARG A 176 2.20 -28.14 44.74
N GLY A 177 2.08 -26.95 45.34
CA GLY A 177 1.93 -25.70 44.62
C GLY A 177 3.13 -25.44 43.67
N ALA A 178 4.33 -25.66 44.18
CA ALA A 178 5.57 -25.45 43.39
C ALA A 178 5.75 -26.52 42.27
N ALA A 179 5.29 -27.75 42.45
CA ALA A 179 5.36 -28.80 41.41
C ALA A 179 4.31 -28.57 40.31
N VAL A 180 3.08 -28.18 40.68
CA VAL A 180 2.01 -27.84 39.74
C VAL A 180 2.41 -26.57 38.93
N GLN A 181 2.98 -25.55 39.58
CA GLN A 181 3.42 -24.34 38.92
C GLN A 181 4.52 -24.64 37.89
N ARG A 182 5.55 -25.42 38.25
CA ARG A 182 6.61 -25.84 37.33
C ARG A 182 6.07 -26.61 36.13
N HIS A 183 5.16 -27.53 36.33
CA HIS A 183 4.54 -28.28 35.24
C HIS A 183 3.73 -27.37 34.31
N THR A 184 2.98 -26.42 34.87
CA THR A 184 2.23 -25.42 34.09
C THR A 184 3.16 -24.55 33.27
N ASP A 185 4.28 -24.12 33.85
CA ASP A 185 5.28 -23.28 33.18
C ASP A 185 6.00 -24.06 32.06
N GLU A 186 6.29 -25.37 32.26
CA GLU A 186 6.87 -26.25 31.22
C GLU A 186 5.91 -26.45 30.05
N VAL A 187 4.62 -26.62 30.31
CA VAL A 187 3.59 -26.79 29.26
C VAL A 187 3.45 -25.47 28.48
N ALA A 188 3.38 -24.33 29.18
CA ALA A 188 3.31 -23.02 28.56
C ALA A 188 4.53 -22.75 27.69
N HIS A 189 5.75 -23.01 28.18
CA HIS A 189 6.99 -22.86 27.42
C HIS A 189 7.02 -23.73 26.16
N ARG A 190 6.52 -24.98 26.24
CA ARG A 190 6.40 -25.87 25.07
C ARG A 190 5.41 -25.32 24.05
N HIS A 191 4.27 -24.78 24.51
CA HIS A 191 3.30 -24.12 23.64
C HIS A 191 3.94 -22.94 22.90
N LEU A 192 4.64 -22.05 23.62
CA LEU A 192 5.29 -20.88 23.02
C LEU A 192 6.35 -21.28 21.99
N ARG A 193 7.12 -22.35 22.25
CA ARG A 193 8.09 -22.87 21.28
C ARG A 193 7.40 -23.41 20.03
N HIS A 194 6.35 -24.20 20.18
CA HIS A 194 5.55 -24.68 19.05
C HIS A 194 4.94 -23.51 18.25
N ALA A 195 4.40 -22.51 18.94
CA ALA A 195 3.88 -21.31 18.32
C ALA A 195 4.95 -20.54 17.53
N ALA A 196 6.19 -20.48 18.04
CA ALA A 196 7.30 -19.86 17.34
C ALA A 196 7.69 -20.63 16.06
N ASP A 197 7.68 -21.96 16.10
CA ASP A 197 7.94 -22.81 14.92
C ASP A 197 6.85 -22.67 13.85
N VAL A 198 5.58 -22.62 14.27
CA VAL A 198 4.44 -22.38 13.37
C VAL A 198 4.55 -20.97 12.74
N THR A 199 4.84 -19.95 13.56
CA THR A 199 5.04 -18.59 13.06
C THR A 199 6.17 -18.53 12.03
N PHE A 200 7.29 -19.23 12.29
CA PHE A 200 8.38 -19.33 11.33
C PHE A 200 7.93 -19.94 10.00
N THR A 201 7.23 -21.05 10.05
CA THR A 201 6.75 -21.76 8.86
C THR A 201 5.79 -20.90 8.04
N GLU A 202 4.85 -20.21 8.68
CA GLU A 202 3.88 -19.38 7.99
C GLU A 202 4.51 -18.12 7.38
N VAL A 203 5.43 -17.48 8.10
CA VAL A 203 6.17 -16.32 7.56
C VAL A 203 7.13 -16.74 6.44
N GLN A 204 7.69 -17.95 6.48
CA GLN A 204 8.54 -18.49 5.39
C GLN A 204 7.72 -18.76 4.13
N ARG A 205 6.50 -19.30 4.27
CA ARG A 205 5.60 -19.57 3.13
C ARG A 205 5.11 -18.30 2.46
N ARG A 206 4.80 -17.30 3.25
CA ARG A 206 4.29 -16.00 2.81
C ARG A 206 5.04 -14.90 3.56
N PRO A 207 6.14 -14.39 3.01
CA PRO A 207 6.97 -13.39 3.67
C PRO A 207 6.18 -12.15 4.04
N VAL A 208 6.48 -11.61 5.24
CA VAL A 208 5.97 -10.33 5.73
C VAL A 208 7.14 -9.39 5.97
N ASP A 209 6.87 -8.10 5.88
CA ASP A 209 7.89 -7.07 6.10
C ASP A 209 7.96 -6.71 7.59
N HIS A 210 6.81 -6.73 8.27
CA HIS A 210 6.69 -6.38 9.68
C HIS A 210 5.88 -7.42 10.47
N LEU A 211 6.27 -7.60 11.75
CA LEU A 211 5.58 -8.46 12.69
C LEU A 211 5.13 -7.63 13.90
N ILE A 212 3.88 -7.79 14.28
CA ILE A 212 3.28 -7.20 15.48
C ILE A 212 2.99 -8.33 16.45
N LEU A 213 3.45 -8.19 17.69
CA LEU A 213 3.17 -9.15 18.75
C LEU A 213 2.10 -8.60 19.69
N GLY A 214 1.16 -9.43 20.14
CA GLY A 214 0.13 -9.03 21.08
C GLY A 214 -0.10 -10.10 22.15
N GLY A 215 -0.40 -9.66 23.37
CA GLY A 215 -0.63 -10.53 24.51
C GLY A 215 -0.19 -9.92 25.84
N PRO A 216 -0.22 -10.71 26.94
CA PRO A 216 0.37 -10.31 28.21
C PRO A 216 1.88 -10.06 28.04
N HIS A 217 2.37 -8.96 28.57
CA HIS A 217 3.76 -8.49 28.38
C HIS A 217 4.80 -9.58 28.64
N GLU A 218 4.70 -10.30 29.76
CA GLU A 218 5.67 -11.36 30.13
C GLU A 218 5.68 -12.50 29.09
N VAL A 219 4.51 -12.87 28.56
CA VAL A 219 4.37 -13.93 27.57
C VAL A 219 4.93 -13.49 26.22
N VAL A 220 4.65 -12.24 25.81
CA VAL A 220 5.18 -11.67 24.57
C VAL A 220 6.70 -11.60 24.60
N VAL A 221 7.32 -11.18 25.72
CA VAL A 221 8.78 -11.14 25.86
C VAL A 221 9.39 -12.53 25.76
N GLU A 222 8.81 -13.53 26.45
CA GLU A 222 9.25 -14.92 26.37
C GLU A 222 9.10 -15.47 24.94
N PHE A 223 7.95 -15.27 24.32
CA PHE A 223 7.69 -15.70 22.94
C PHE A 223 8.66 -15.08 21.94
N GLU A 224 8.90 -13.78 22.03
CA GLU A 224 9.86 -13.08 21.17
C GLU A 224 11.28 -13.63 21.31
N GLY A 225 11.69 -14.00 22.53
CA GLY A 225 12.97 -14.67 22.77
C GLY A 225 13.10 -16.05 22.10
N LEU A 226 11.97 -16.71 21.81
CA LEU A 226 11.91 -18.00 21.12
C LEU A 226 11.84 -17.89 19.61
N LEU A 227 11.52 -16.70 19.07
CA LEU A 227 11.46 -16.48 17.63
C LEU A 227 12.85 -16.63 17.00
N HIS A 228 12.87 -17.18 15.78
CA HIS A 228 14.09 -17.20 14.97
C HIS A 228 14.57 -15.76 14.72
N PRO A 229 15.88 -15.45 14.80
CA PRO A 229 16.43 -14.09 14.65
C PRO A 229 15.90 -13.36 13.40
N TRP A 230 15.85 -14.03 12.26
CA TRP A 230 15.32 -13.50 11.01
C TRP A 230 13.88 -12.98 11.10
N ILE A 231 13.02 -13.57 11.95
CA ILE A 231 11.64 -13.11 12.19
C ILE A 231 11.62 -12.05 13.28
N ARG A 232 12.40 -12.23 14.34
CA ARG A 232 12.48 -11.28 15.44
C ARG A 232 12.90 -9.88 14.99
N ASP A 233 13.79 -9.79 14.00
CA ASP A 233 14.23 -8.51 13.42
C ASP A 233 13.11 -7.75 12.68
N ARG A 234 11.96 -8.41 12.43
CA ARG A 234 10.75 -7.81 11.84
C ARG A 234 9.74 -7.33 12.86
N VAL A 235 9.98 -7.58 14.15
CA VAL A 235 9.07 -7.13 15.22
C VAL A 235 9.14 -5.62 15.33
N VAL A 236 8.03 -4.95 14.98
CA VAL A 236 7.93 -3.47 14.98
C VAL A 236 7.17 -2.94 16.18
N ASP A 237 6.27 -3.74 16.77
CA ASP A 237 5.49 -3.30 17.93
C ASP A 237 5.00 -4.48 18.80
N ARG A 238 4.64 -4.17 20.05
CA ARG A 238 4.15 -5.09 21.05
C ARG A 238 2.89 -4.51 21.69
N LEU A 239 1.76 -5.13 21.42
CA LEU A 239 0.44 -4.64 21.80
C LEU A 239 -0.07 -5.34 23.06
N ALA A 240 -0.62 -4.58 24.00
CA ALA A 240 -1.28 -5.10 25.18
C ALA A 240 -2.74 -5.50 24.88
N ILE A 241 -2.93 -6.39 23.90
CA ILE A 241 -4.25 -6.94 23.53
C ILE A 241 -4.33 -8.42 23.85
N SER A 242 -5.54 -8.91 24.19
CA SER A 242 -5.74 -10.31 24.54
C SER A 242 -5.54 -11.24 23.35
N ALA A 243 -5.03 -12.45 23.59
CA ALA A 243 -5.01 -13.52 22.58
C ALA A 243 -6.43 -13.92 22.12
N THR A 244 -7.47 -13.57 22.90
CA THR A 244 -8.87 -13.79 22.55
C THR A 244 -9.56 -12.57 21.93
N ALA A 245 -8.82 -11.51 21.64
CA ALA A 245 -9.35 -10.29 21.04
C ALA A 245 -10.13 -10.57 19.75
N GLY A 246 -11.18 -9.78 19.51
CA GLY A 246 -11.98 -9.89 18.30
C GLY A 246 -11.22 -9.39 17.06
N PRO A 247 -11.58 -9.87 15.85
CA PRO A 247 -10.90 -9.45 14.62
C PRO A 247 -10.89 -7.93 14.42
N ASP A 248 -11.96 -7.23 14.77
CA ASP A 248 -12.04 -5.76 14.63
C ASP A 248 -11.07 -5.03 15.57
N GLU A 249 -10.90 -5.50 16.82
CA GLU A 249 -9.94 -4.96 17.77
C GLU A 249 -8.51 -5.15 17.26
N VAL A 250 -8.19 -6.34 16.76
CA VAL A 250 -6.89 -6.66 16.18
C VAL A 250 -6.62 -5.80 14.96
N ARG A 251 -7.62 -5.63 14.09
CA ARG A 251 -7.51 -4.79 12.89
C ARG A 251 -7.26 -3.33 13.23
N GLN A 252 -7.98 -2.76 14.19
CA GLN A 252 -7.76 -1.37 14.61
C GLN A 252 -6.36 -1.17 15.20
N ALA A 253 -5.90 -2.10 16.02
CA ALA A 253 -4.56 -2.05 16.58
C ALA A 253 -3.48 -2.14 15.49
N ALA A 254 -3.63 -3.06 14.51
CA ALA A 254 -2.72 -3.20 13.38
C ALA A 254 -2.68 -1.93 12.51
N LEU A 255 -3.82 -1.28 12.24
CA LEU A 255 -3.90 0.00 11.50
C LEU A 255 -3.11 1.12 12.21
N CYS A 256 -3.16 1.18 13.54
CA CYS A 256 -2.39 2.17 14.29
C CYS A 256 -0.88 1.96 14.16
N VAL A 257 -0.43 0.69 14.21
CA VAL A 257 0.98 0.33 14.05
C VAL A 257 1.45 0.59 12.62
N GLU A 258 0.68 0.17 11.61
CA GLU A 258 0.96 0.47 10.20
C GLU A 258 1.16 1.97 9.97
N ALA A 259 0.23 2.79 10.48
CA ALA A 259 0.34 4.24 10.36
C ALA A 259 1.58 4.80 11.09
N ALA A 260 1.99 4.21 12.20
CA ALA A 260 3.19 4.62 12.93
C ALA A 260 4.47 4.24 12.16
N VAL A 261 4.55 3.02 11.61
CA VAL A 261 5.66 2.56 10.78
C VAL A 261 5.78 3.42 9.52
N ALA A 262 4.67 3.68 8.83
CA ALA A 262 4.66 4.53 7.64
C ALA A 262 5.20 5.94 7.94
N ARG A 263 4.74 6.59 9.02
CA ARG A 263 5.27 7.90 9.45
C ARG A 263 6.75 7.85 9.78
N GLY A 264 7.22 6.78 10.44
CA GLY A 264 8.64 6.59 10.74
C GLY A 264 9.49 6.49 9.47
N ASN A 265 9.04 5.72 8.48
CA ASN A 265 9.70 5.57 7.19
C ASN A 265 9.70 6.89 6.38
N GLU A 266 8.58 7.63 6.38
CA GLU A 266 8.48 8.95 5.77
C GLU A 266 9.48 9.93 6.41
N ALA A 267 9.52 10.01 7.74
CA ALA A 267 10.44 10.88 8.47
C ALA A 267 11.91 10.53 8.19
N ALA A 268 12.26 9.25 8.17
CA ALA A 268 13.61 8.78 7.85
C ALA A 268 14.03 9.15 6.42
N LEU A 269 13.11 9.07 5.45
CA LEU A 269 13.37 9.48 4.06
C LEU A 269 13.58 10.99 3.94
N VAL A 270 12.79 11.80 4.63
CA VAL A 270 12.94 13.27 4.63
C VAL A 270 14.27 13.67 5.29
N GLU A 271 14.65 13.03 6.39
CA GLU A 271 15.94 13.27 7.04
C GLU A 271 17.12 12.90 6.11
N ARG A 272 17.01 11.77 5.39
CA ARG A 272 17.99 11.40 4.36
C ARG A 272 18.07 12.44 3.25
N LEU A 273 16.93 12.95 2.78
CA LEU A 273 16.88 14.01 1.76
C LEU A 273 17.59 15.26 2.27
N ARG A 274 17.31 15.69 3.52
CA ARG A 274 17.93 16.86 4.14
C ARG A 274 19.46 16.74 4.17
N GLY A 275 19.98 15.59 4.59
CA GLY A 275 21.41 15.30 4.57
C GLY A 275 21.99 15.25 3.15
N ALA A 276 21.24 14.69 2.19
CA ALA A 276 21.69 14.53 0.81
C ALA A 276 21.77 15.87 0.05
N VAL A 277 20.85 16.81 0.30
CA VAL A 277 20.88 18.15 -0.31
C VAL A 277 22.18 18.88 0.00
N GLY A 278 22.68 18.77 1.25
CA GLY A 278 23.96 19.40 1.66
C GLY A 278 25.19 18.80 0.99
N THR A 279 25.10 17.58 0.46
CA THR A 279 26.23 16.85 -0.16
C THR A 279 26.12 16.72 -1.68
N GLY A 280 25.05 17.26 -2.29
CA GLY A 280 24.79 17.11 -3.72
C GLY A 280 24.22 15.75 -4.14
N ALA A 281 23.97 14.83 -3.19
CA ALA A 281 23.32 13.54 -3.44
C ALA A 281 21.78 13.63 -3.42
N GLY A 282 21.22 14.84 -3.25
CA GLY A 282 19.81 15.11 -3.27
C GLY A 282 19.52 16.53 -3.74
N VAL A 283 18.30 16.76 -4.13
CA VAL A 283 17.79 18.09 -4.53
C VAL A 283 16.47 18.36 -3.83
N ALA A 284 16.19 19.63 -3.51
CA ALA A 284 14.97 20.05 -2.85
C ALA A 284 14.35 21.26 -3.58
N GLY A 285 13.03 21.35 -3.53
CA GLY A 285 12.25 22.36 -4.26
C GLY A 285 11.89 21.94 -5.67
N LEU A 286 10.89 22.61 -6.24
CA LEU A 286 10.27 22.20 -7.50
C LEU A 286 11.26 22.19 -8.69
N GLU A 287 11.89 23.32 -8.98
CA GLU A 287 12.74 23.46 -10.15
C GLU A 287 13.95 22.51 -10.17
N PRO A 288 14.75 22.37 -9.08
CA PRO A 288 15.84 21.41 -9.03
C PRO A 288 15.37 19.96 -9.18
N THR A 289 14.19 19.63 -8.62
CA THR A 289 13.63 18.28 -8.71
C THR A 289 13.18 17.96 -10.14
N LEU A 290 12.48 18.88 -10.82
CA LEU A 290 12.08 18.71 -12.22
C LEU A 290 13.30 18.56 -13.12
N THR A 291 14.36 19.34 -12.90
CA THR A 291 15.62 19.22 -13.64
C THR A 291 16.25 17.84 -13.46
N ALA A 292 16.37 17.37 -12.23
CA ALA A 292 16.92 16.05 -11.93
C ALA A 292 16.10 14.89 -12.53
N LEU A 293 14.76 15.05 -12.63
CA LEU A 293 13.88 14.08 -13.30
C LEU A 293 14.17 14.01 -14.80
N VAL A 294 14.28 15.16 -15.47
CA VAL A 294 14.61 15.25 -16.91
C VAL A 294 15.99 14.63 -17.18
N GLU A 295 16.96 14.86 -16.30
CA GLU A 295 18.29 14.27 -16.35
C GLU A 295 18.34 12.77 -15.96
N ARG A 296 17.21 12.17 -15.54
CA ARG A 296 17.08 10.77 -15.09
C ARG A 296 17.99 10.41 -13.91
N ARG A 297 18.31 11.37 -13.09
CA ARG A 297 19.18 11.21 -11.92
C ARG A 297 18.42 10.79 -10.65
N VAL A 298 17.11 10.88 -10.66
CA VAL A 298 16.27 10.59 -9.48
C VAL A 298 16.22 9.09 -9.19
N ASP A 299 16.46 8.74 -7.93
CA ASP A 299 16.23 7.42 -7.35
C ASP A 299 14.89 7.38 -6.61
N VAL A 300 14.71 8.30 -5.65
CA VAL A 300 13.48 8.44 -4.88
C VAL A 300 12.97 9.88 -4.99
N LEU A 301 11.74 10.03 -5.45
CA LEU A 301 11.01 11.29 -5.45
C LEU A 301 10.16 11.37 -4.19
N LEU A 302 10.31 12.43 -3.40
CA LEU A 302 9.48 12.75 -2.23
C LEU A 302 8.57 13.94 -2.57
N VAL A 303 7.28 13.81 -2.26
CA VAL A 303 6.27 14.85 -2.52
C VAL A 303 5.37 14.97 -1.31
N SER A 304 5.13 16.18 -0.80
CA SER A 304 4.14 16.44 0.25
C SER A 304 2.74 16.11 -0.28
N GLU A 305 1.94 15.37 0.50
CA GLU A 305 0.56 15.04 0.13
C GLU A 305 -0.25 16.33 -0.11
N GLY A 306 -0.97 16.37 -1.23
CA GLY A 306 -1.76 17.55 -1.62
C GLY A 306 -0.93 18.73 -2.18
N TYR A 307 0.36 18.55 -2.44
CA TYR A 307 1.13 19.56 -3.15
C TYR A 307 0.81 19.52 -4.63
N ALA A 308 0.20 20.57 -5.13
CA ALA A 308 -0.12 20.80 -6.55
C ALA A 308 0.26 22.22 -6.94
N THR A 309 0.74 22.42 -8.13
CA THR A 309 1.06 23.74 -8.67
C THR A 309 1.07 23.74 -10.18
N GLU A 310 0.64 24.84 -10.77
CA GLU A 310 0.72 25.03 -12.22
C GLU A 310 2.17 24.99 -12.73
N GLY A 311 2.34 24.55 -13.95
CA GLY A 311 3.64 24.52 -14.60
C GLY A 311 3.53 24.30 -16.10
N TRP A 312 4.64 23.95 -16.72
CA TRP A 312 4.75 23.84 -18.17
C TRP A 312 5.35 22.50 -18.58
N ARG A 313 4.79 21.88 -19.62
CA ARG A 313 5.27 20.65 -20.22
C ARG A 313 5.57 20.81 -21.70
N CYS A 314 6.74 20.36 -22.13
CA CYS A 314 7.11 20.35 -23.54
C CYS A 314 6.54 19.10 -24.23
N ARG A 315 5.75 19.29 -25.31
CA ARG A 315 5.22 18.18 -26.12
C ARG A 315 6.28 17.36 -26.82
N SER A 316 7.41 17.99 -27.18
CA SER A 316 8.46 17.36 -28.01
C SER A 316 9.44 16.53 -27.16
N CYS A 317 9.97 17.08 -26.06
CA CYS A 317 11.01 16.41 -25.25
C CYS A 317 10.56 16.06 -23.84
N ARG A 318 9.28 16.32 -23.47
CA ARG A 318 8.69 16.09 -22.16
C ARG A 318 9.36 16.85 -21.01
N TYR A 319 10.16 17.86 -21.30
CA TYR A 319 10.70 18.72 -20.26
C TYR A 319 9.56 19.32 -19.43
N LEU A 320 9.73 19.30 -18.11
CA LEU A 320 8.83 19.91 -17.13
C LEU A 320 9.53 21.12 -16.51
N GLY A 321 8.82 22.21 -16.38
CA GLY A 321 9.36 23.42 -15.76
C GLY A 321 8.29 24.23 -15.03
N PRO A 322 8.68 24.96 -13.97
CA PRO A 322 7.74 25.81 -13.23
C PRO A 322 7.33 27.06 -14.02
N LEU A 323 8.16 27.50 -14.97
CA LEU A 323 7.96 28.73 -15.72
C LEU A 323 8.40 28.57 -17.18
N GLY A 324 7.74 29.31 -18.08
CA GLY A 324 8.21 29.50 -19.43
C GLY A 324 7.38 28.83 -20.53
N ARG A 325 7.09 29.60 -21.60
CA ARG A 325 6.34 29.14 -22.77
C ARG A 325 7.23 28.47 -23.83
N ARG A 326 8.56 28.54 -23.68
CA ARG A 326 9.55 27.92 -24.56
C ARG A 326 10.42 26.96 -23.80
N CYS A 327 10.57 25.77 -24.31
CA CYS A 327 11.39 24.72 -23.70
C CYS A 327 12.88 25.13 -23.74
N PRO A 328 13.58 25.14 -22.60
CA PRO A 328 15.01 25.45 -22.55
C PRO A 328 15.88 24.37 -23.21
N VAL A 329 15.35 23.15 -23.39
CA VAL A 329 16.09 22.01 -23.96
C VAL A 329 15.98 21.97 -25.50
N CYS A 330 14.75 22.08 -26.04
CA CYS A 330 14.52 21.91 -27.47
C CYS A 330 13.94 23.17 -28.17
N SER A 331 13.77 24.28 -27.44
CA SER A 331 13.23 25.56 -27.92
C SER A 331 11.81 25.51 -28.48
N ASN A 332 11.12 24.37 -28.40
CA ASN A 332 9.71 24.26 -28.80
C ASN A 332 8.77 24.93 -27.80
N SER A 333 7.53 25.20 -28.24
CA SER A 333 6.50 25.70 -27.34
C SER A 333 6.15 24.66 -26.26
N MET A 334 5.86 25.15 -25.06
CA MET A 334 5.40 24.37 -23.95
C MET A 334 3.91 24.64 -23.67
N ASP A 335 3.21 23.65 -23.21
CA ASP A 335 1.83 23.77 -22.75
C ASP A 335 1.79 24.03 -21.25
N LEU A 336 0.84 24.86 -20.85
CA LEU A 336 0.48 25.02 -19.46
C LEU A 336 -0.20 23.73 -18.98
N VAL A 337 0.22 23.24 -17.82
CA VAL A 337 -0.42 22.12 -17.11
C VAL A 337 -0.88 22.60 -15.73
N ASP A 338 -2.07 22.18 -15.33
CA ASP A 338 -2.69 22.63 -14.08
C ASP A 338 -1.94 22.09 -12.85
N ASP A 339 -1.26 20.93 -13.01
CA ASP A 339 -0.44 20.33 -11.96
C ASP A 339 0.86 19.71 -12.52
N VAL A 340 1.96 20.47 -12.43
CA VAL A 340 3.27 19.99 -12.86
C VAL A 340 3.87 18.97 -11.87
N VAL A 341 3.39 18.95 -10.62
CA VAL A 341 3.83 17.97 -9.61
C VAL A 341 3.30 16.58 -9.97
N GLU A 342 2.05 16.51 -10.42
CA GLU A 342 1.46 15.25 -10.92
C GLU A 342 2.24 14.75 -12.14
N GLU A 343 2.58 15.64 -13.08
CA GLU A 343 3.41 15.31 -14.24
C GLU A 343 4.81 14.81 -13.82
N ALA A 344 5.38 15.39 -12.75
CA ALA A 344 6.67 14.95 -12.20
C ALA A 344 6.58 13.54 -11.59
N VAL A 345 5.49 13.24 -10.90
CA VAL A 345 5.22 11.88 -10.39
C VAL A 345 5.10 10.88 -11.53
N GLU A 346 4.44 11.27 -12.65
CA GLU A 346 4.37 10.44 -13.86
C GLU A 346 5.72 10.12 -14.45
N GLU A 347 6.51 11.14 -14.65
CA GLU A 347 7.83 10.98 -15.23
C GLU A 347 8.73 10.15 -14.32
N ALA A 348 8.64 10.33 -12.98
CA ALA A 348 9.36 9.51 -12.02
C ALA A 348 8.99 8.03 -12.13
N LEU A 349 7.70 7.71 -12.17
CA LEU A 349 7.21 6.33 -12.32
C LEU A 349 7.60 5.71 -13.66
N ALA A 350 7.52 6.49 -14.76
CA ALA A 350 7.94 6.05 -16.09
C ALA A 350 9.45 5.71 -16.12
N ASN A 351 10.26 6.45 -15.36
CA ASN A 351 11.70 6.26 -15.22
C ASN A 351 12.08 5.22 -14.13
N LYS A 352 11.08 4.48 -13.60
CA LYS A 352 11.24 3.47 -12.53
C LYS A 352 11.86 4.04 -11.25
N CYS A 353 11.62 5.31 -10.96
CA CYS A 353 11.96 5.91 -9.68
C CYS A 353 10.95 5.46 -8.61
N ARG A 354 11.40 5.31 -7.38
CA ARG A 354 10.49 5.18 -6.24
C ARG A 354 9.85 6.53 -5.97
N VAL A 355 8.53 6.56 -5.78
CA VAL A 355 7.79 7.77 -5.39
C VAL A 355 7.24 7.58 -3.99
N GLN A 356 7.51 8.53 -3.11
CA GLN A 356 7.02 8.56 -1.75
C GLN A 356 6.18 9.81 -1.53
N MET A 357 4.88 9.61 -1.32
CA MET A 357 4.02 10.68 -0.80
C MET A 357 4.26 10.79 0.70
N VAL A 358 4.54 12.01 1.17
CA VAL A 358 4.87 12.32 2.57
C VAL A 358 3.73 13.12 3.17
N ARG A 359 3.25 12.68 4.34
CA ARG A 359 2.11 13.29 5.03
C ARG A 359 2.57 14.23 6.11
N GLU A 360 1.98 15.44 6.14
CA GLU A 360 2.10 16.39 7.26
C GLU A 360 3.53 16.52 7.83
N ASN A 361 4.54 16.65 6.96
CA ASN A 361 5.93 16.74 7.37
C ASN A 361 6.47 18.16 7.16
N ALA A 362 6.65 18.89 8.26
CA ALA A 362 7.11 20.26 8.25
C ALA A 362 8.51 20.43 7.64
N ASP A 363 9.40 19.43 7.79
CA ASP A 363 10.76 19.51 7.24
C ASP A 363 10.74 19.43 5.71
N LEU A 364 9.88 18.59 5.11
CA LEU A 364 9.71 18.57 3.66
C LEU A 364 9.04 19.86 3.16
N ASP A 365 8.10 20.42 3.91
CA ASP A 365 7.46 21.69 3.56
C ASP A 365 8.47 22.85 3.51
N VAL A 366 9.40 22.91 4.46
CA VAL A 366 10.53 23.86 4.46
C VAL A 366 11.46 23.64 3.27
N LEU A 367 11.66 22.40 2.84
CA LEU A 367 12.45 22.03 1.66
C LEU A 367 11.73 22.30 0.32
N GLY A 368 10.53 22.89 0.35
CA GLY A 368 9.76 23.25 -0.84
C GLY A 368 8.73 22.23 -1.27
N ARG A 369 8.29 21.36 -0.35
CA ARG A 369 7.21 20.37 -0.49
C ARG A 369 7.48 19.25 -1.52
N ILE A 370 8.60 19.30 -2.23
CA ILE A 370 9.08 18.29 -3.17
C ILE A 370 10.59 18.23 -3.15
N GLY A 371 11.15 17.05 -3.31
CA GLY A 371 12.58 16.83 -3.41
C GLY A 371 12.92 15.44 -3.91
N ALA A 372 14.18 15.19 -4.22
CA ALA A 372 14.62 13.90 -4.71
C ALA A 372 15.97 13.48 -4.16
N LEU A 373 16.08 12.20 -3.80
CA LEU A 373 17.35 11.51 -3.62
C LEU A 373 17.88 11.10 -4.99
N LEU A 374 19.16 11.32 -5.24
CA LEU A 374 19.77 11.08 -6.55
C LEU A 374 20.51 9.73 -6.57
N ARG A 375 20.61 9.14 -7.76
CA ARG A 375 21.35 7.89 -7.99
C ARG A 375 22.86 8.11 -8.01
N PHE A 376 23.25 9.28 -8.47
CA PHE A 376 24.66 9.70 -8.64
C PHE A 376 24.76 11.22 -8.71
#